data_7c35eb4a1088d126cfdf11bf8fc81269
#
_entry.id   7c35eb4a1088d126cfdf11bf8fc81269
#
_cell.length_a   1.000
_cell.length_b   1.000
_cell.length_c   1.000
_cell.angle_alpha   90.00
_cell.angle_beta   90.00
_cell.angle_gamma   90.00
#
_symmetry.space_group_name_H-M   'P 1'
#
loop_
_entity.id
_entity.type
_entity.pdbx_description
1 polymer ?
#
loop_
_entity_poly.entity_id
_entity_poly.type
_entity_poly.pdbx_seq_one_letter_code
_entity_poly.pdbx_strand_id
1 'polypeptide(L)'
;GASAAGAQPFGTQAVKVEGGWCINGKKIFASLSDAADFFGVLCTEKKPDADLSRRDTLYLAVPRNAPGLTIEGDWDPLGMRATVSRNLIFKDVFVSDDSALMPQGIYFQAASRWPHMFMTLSPTYMGIAQAAYDFTVAYLRGEIPGTGPVKRRQFATKQIAVAEMFVKLEQTRNLFLRAIEDAKIDPPKSSRLRAYAAQYTIMENAQDIARLAIRTCGGQSMLKSLPLERLYRDARCGSLMLPWTAELCLDRLGRETLYEAGEKDE
;
A
#
# COMPACT_ATOMS: atom_id res chain seq x y z
N GLY A 1 8.97 -7.39 -7.93
CA GLY A 1 7.70 -8.06 -7.80
C GLY A 1 6.78 -7.72 -8.94
N ALA A 2 6.17 -8.73 -9.56
CA ALA A 2 5.16 -8.50 -10.57
C ALA A 2 3.99 -7.75 -9.93
N SER A 3 3.49 -6.71 -10.58
CA SER A 3 2.32 -5.99 -10.09
C SER A 3 1.12 -6.93 -10.06
N ALA A 4 0.34 -6.90 -9.00
CA ALA A 4 -0.93 -7.63 -8.94
C ALA A 4 -1.92 -7.18 -10.03
N ALA A 5 -1.72 -5.98 -10.58
CA ALA A 5 -2.46 -5.45 -11.73
C ALA A 5 -1.86 -5.89 -13.09
N GLY A 6 -0.64 -6.48 -13.10
CA GLY A 6 0.03 -6.93 -14.31
C GLY A 6 -0.64 -8.15 -14.95
N ALA A 7 -0.49 -8.27 -16.26
CA ALA A 7 -1.01 -9.42 -17.02
C ALA A 7 -0.17 -10.69 -16.83
N GLN A 8 1.02 -10.58 -16.23
CA GLN A 8 2.00 -11.68 -16.18
C GLN A 8 1.96 -12.44 -14.85
N PRO A 9 2.24 -13.75 -14.88
CA PRO A 9 2.41 -14.58 -13.69
C PRO A 9 3.58 -14.12 -12.81
N PHE A 10 3.58 -14.52 -11.53
CA PHE A 10 4.67 -14.18 -10.61
C PHE A 10 5.96 -14.93 -10.96
N GLY A 11 7.10 -14.24 -10.89
CA GLY A 11 8.42 -14.84 -11.15
C GLY A 11 8.89 -15.84 -10.09
N THR A 12 8.31 -15.81 -8.88
CA THR A 12 8.49 -16.87 -7.88
C THR A 12 7.61 -18.04 -8.27
N GLN A 13 8.18 -19.22 -8.37
CA GLN A 13 7.52 -20.42 -8.87
C GLN A 13 7.39 -21.47 -7.78
N ALA A 14 6.36 -22.29 -7.87
CA ALA A 14 6.17 -23.47 -7.04
C ALA A 14 5.91 -24.71 -7.92
N VAL A 15 6.57 -25.80 -7.59
CA VAL A 15 6.37 -27.10 -8.25
C VAL A 15 5.59 -27.99 -7.30
N LYS A 16 4.53 -28.63 -7.80
CA LYS A 16 3.79 -29.63 -7.03
C LYS A 16 4.67 -30.84 -6.75
N VAL A 17 4.76 -31.22 -5.49
CA VAL A 17 5.48 -32.41 -5.02
C VAL A 17 4.56 -33.23 -4.13
N GLU A 18 5.01 -34.43 -3.69
CA GLU A 18 4.23 -35.25 -2.76
C GLU A 18 3.96 -34.49 -1.46
N GLY A 19 2.69 -34.37 -1.08
CA GLY A 19 2.22 -33.71 0.12
C GLY A 19 2.31 -32.18 0.16
N GLY A 20 2.72 -31.51 -0.93
CA GLY A 20 2.86 -30.06 -0.89
C GLY A 20 3.47 -29.41 -2.12
N TRP A 21 4.20 -28.35 -1.87
CA TRP A 21 4.80 -27.48 -2.89
C TRP A 21 6.26 -27.18 -2.59
N CYS A 22 7.10 -27.20 -3.61
CA CYS A 22 8.49 -26.77 -3.56
C CYS A 22 8.63 -25.41 -4.23
N ILE A 23 9.01 -24.37 -3.47
CA ILE A 23 9.02 -22.96 -3.89
C ILE A 23 10.45 -22.54 -4.22
N ASN A 24 10.63 -21.89 -5.38
CA ASN A 24 11.88 -21.30 -5.82
C ASN A 24 11.66 -19.88 -6.35
N GLY A 25 12.61 -18.98 -6.04
CA GLY A 25 12.59 -17.61 -6.55
C GLY A 25 12.88 -16.56 -5.51
N LYS A 26 12.41 -15.34 -5.77
CA LYS A 26 12.67 -14.16 -4.92
C LYS A 26 11.43 -13.31 -4.77
N LYS A 27 11.18 -12.82 -3.57
CA LYS A 27 10.26 -11.72 -3.27
C LYS A 27 11.02 -10.52 -2.75
N ILE A 28 10.57 -9.33 -3.13
CA ILE A 28 11.08 -8.06 -2.61
C ILE A 28 9.97 -7.39 -1.79
N PHE A 29 10.35 -6.46 -0.93
CA PHE A 29 9.41 -5.70 -0.08
C PHE A 29 8.55 -6.57 0.84
N ALA A 30 9.18 -7.59 1.47
CA ALA A 30 8.51 -8.42 2.47
C ALA A 30 8.47 -7.68 3.81
N SER A 31 7.41 -6.91 4.02
CA SER A 31 7.25 -6.12 5.26
C SER A 31 7.25 -7.01 6.50
N LEU A 32 7.81 -6.48 7.60
CA LEU A 32 8.03 -7.17 8.86
C LEU A 32 8.93 -8.41 8.74
N SER A 33 9.82 -8.43 7.74
CA SER A 33 10.70 -9.59 7.50
C SER A 33 11.53 -10.01 8.72
N ASP A 34 11.87 -9.09 9.62
CA ASP A 34 12.65 -9.40 10.82
C ASP A 34 11.77 -9.88 12.02
N ALA A 35 10.45 -9.79 11.93
CA ALA A 35 9.53 -10.05 13.03
C ALA A 35 8.41 -11.05 12.71
N ALA A 36 8.06 -11.23 11.44
CA ALA A 36 6.95 -12.10 11.03
C ALA A 36 7.26 -13.57 11.29
N ASP A 37 6.30 -14.34 11.78
CA ASP A 37 6.39 -15.80 11.94
C ASP A 37 6.09 -16.53 10.64
N PHE A 38 5.24 -15.94 9.79
CA PHE A 38 4.85 -16.48 8.49
C PHE A 38 4.85 -15.40 7.42
N PHE A 39 5.13 -15.80 6.19
CA PHE A 39 5.03 -14.98 5.00
C PHE A 39 3.94 -15.50 4.07
N GLY A 40 2.98 -14.64 3.71
CA GLY A 40 2.06 -14.92 2.61
C GLY A 40 2.77 -14.74 1.27
N VAL A 41 2.99 -15.81 0.53
CA VAL A 41 3.78 -15.81 -0.70
C VAL A 41 2.90 -16.08 -1.92
N LEU A 42 2.78 -15.08 -2.79
CA LEU A 42 2.17 -15.26 -4.11
C LEU A 42 3.22 -15.84 -5.06
N CYS A 43 2.93 -16.98 -5.64
CA CYS A 43 3.79 -17.64 -6.62
C CYS A 43 2.96 -18.22 -7.77
N THR A 44 3.63 -18.69 -8.81
CA THR A 44 2.99 -19.34 -9.96
C THR A 44 3.36 -20.81 -9.96
N GLU A 45 2.35 -21.69 -10.09
CA GLU A 45 2.62 -23.11 -10.32
C GLU A 45 3.41 -23.28 -11.62
N LYS A 46 4.55 -23.94 -11.54
CA LYS A 46 5.34 -24.33 -12.71
C LYS A 46 4.86 -25.69 -13.22
N LYS A 47 4.27 -25.69 -14.41
CA LYS A 47 3.83 -26.89 -15.12
C LYS A 47 4.82 -27.22 -16.24
N PRO A 48 5.10 -28.50 -16.49
CA PRO A 48 5.85 -28.90 -17.67
C PRO A 48 5.10 -28.47 -18.93
N ASP A 49 5.80 -27.93 -19.90
CA ASP A 49 5.33 -27.62 -21.26
C ASP A 49 4.03 -26.81 -21.39
N ALA A 50 3.66 -26.04 -20.35
CA ALA A 50 2.47 -25.21 -20.37
C ALA A 50 2.80 -23.73 -20.27
N ASP A 51 2.08 -22.90 -21.02
CA ASP A 51 2.09 -21.46 -20.84
C ASP A 51 1.50 -21.09 -19.48
N LEU A 52 2.26 -20.34 -18.69
CA LEU A 52 1.85 -19.90 -17.38
C LEU A 52 0.73 -18.86 -17.48
N SER A 53 -0.31 -19.02 -16.69
CA SER A 53 -1.47 -18.14 -16.66
C SER A 53 -1.75 -17.61 -15.27
N ARG A 54 -2.64 -16.62 -15.17
CA ARG A 54 -3.12 -16.12 -13.88
C ARG A 54 -3.89 -17.17 -13.06
N ARG A 55 -4.42 -18.20 -13.71
CA ARG A 55 -5.10 -19.33 -13.07
C ARG A 55 -4.13 -20.25 -12.33
N ASP A 56 -2.83 -20.15 -12.63
CA ASP A 56 -1.78 -20.94 -11.98
C ASP A 56 -1.21 -20.24 -10.75
N THR A 57 -1.82 -19.14 -10.32
CA THR A 57 -1.39 -18.40 -9.13
C THR A 57 -1.76 -19.13 -7.86
N LEU A 58 -0.78 -19.29 -6.99
CA LEU A 58 -0.90 -19.83 -5.65
C LEU A 58 -0.66 -18.73 -4.62
N TYR A 59 -1.31 -18.82 -3.47
CA TYR A 59 -1.02 -17.99 -2.32
C TYR A 59 -0.78 -18.89 -1.11
N LEU A 60 0.49 -19.00 -0.70
CA LEU A 60 0.95 -19.98 0.27
C LEU A 60 1.50 -19.30 1.51
N ALA A 61 1.20 -19.84 2.70
CA ALA A 61 1.83 -19.47 3.95
C ALA A 61 3.18 -20.18 4.07
N VAL A 62 4.27 -19.42 4.19
CA VAL A 62 5.61 -19.95 4.37
C VAL A 62 6.12 -19.59 5.77
N PRO A 63 6.46 -20.56 6.63
CA PRO A 63 7.06 -20.29 7.93
C PRO A 63 8.40 -19.55 7.78
N ARG A 64 8.67 -18.60 8.68
CA ARG A 64 9.93 -17.84 8.68
C ARG A 64 11.18 -18.73 8.72
N ASN A 65 11.10 -19.83 9.44
CA ASN A 65 12.21 -20.78 9.64
C ASN A 65 12.17 -21.96 8.66
N ALA A 66 11.38 -21.89 7.59
CA ALA A 66 11.32 -22.94 6.59
C ALA A 66 12.72 -23.20 5.99
N PRO A 67 13.19 -24.46 5.94
CA PRO A 67 14.46 -24.79 5.29
C PRO A 67 14.51 -24.26 3.86
N GLY A 68 15.62 -23.62 3.47
CA GLY A 68 15.79 -23.01 2.15
C GLY A 68 15.26 -21.60 2.00
N LEU A 69 14.56 -21.04 3.00
CA LEU A 69 14.19 -19.62 3.04
C LEU A 69 15.33 -18.81 3.68
N THR A 70 15.79 -17.78 2.98
CA THR A 70 16.72 -16.77 3.51
C THR A 70 16.15 -15.38 3.38
N ILE A 71 16.44 -14.52 4.36
CA ILE A 71 16.06 -13.10 4.37
C ILE A 71 17.31 -12.30 4.11
N GLU A 72 17.34 -11.54 3.02
CA GLU A 72 18.54 -10.87 2.53
C GLU A 72 18.32 -9.38 2.24
N GLY A 73 19.44 -8.64 2.17
CA GLY A 73 19.48 -7.24 1.84
C GLY A 73 19.14 -6.32 3.01
N ASP A 74 19.47 -5.04 2.83
CA ASP A 74 19.17 -3.99 3.79
C ASP A 74 17.86 -3.30 3.42
N TRP A 75 17.25 -2.64 4.40
CA TRP A 75 16.08 -1.82 4.22
C TRP A 75 16.39 -0.37 4.56
N ASP A 76 16.75 0.41 3.54
CA ASP A 76 17.07 1.85 3.66
C ASP A 76 16.26 2.69 2.64
N PRO A 77 14.93 2.71 2.71
CA PRO A 77 14.07 3.47 1.82
C PRO A 77 13.96 4.94 2.23
N LEU A 78 13.34 5.75 1.37
CA LEU A 78 12.98 7.14 1.65
C LEU A 78 12.13 7.25 2.93
N GLY A 79 11.03 6.51 2.98
CA GLY A 79 10.05 6.49 4.08
C GLY A 79 9.58 5.07 4.38
N MET A 80 8.67 4.92 5.34
CA MET A 80 8.18 3.62 5.81
C MET A 80 9.34 2.71 6.29
N ARG A 81 10.36 3.30 6.91
CA ARG A 81 11.59 2.62 7.31
C ARG A 81 11.36 1.55 8.36
N ALA A 82 10.38 1.79 9.26
CA ALA A 82 10.03 0.85 10.32
C ALA A 82 9.34 -0.44 9.81
N THR A 83 8.95 -0.52 8.53
CA THR A 83 8.36 -1.74 7.97
C THR A 83 9.36 -2.87 7.76
N VAL A 84 10.65 -2.57 7.74
CA VAL A 84 11.75 -3.53 7.52
C VAL A 84 11.39 -4.54 6.42
N SER A 85 11.25 -4.04 5.18
CA SER A 85 10.72 -4.81 4.05
C SER A 85 11.83 -5.40 3.19
N ARG A 86 12.57 -6.38 3.72
CA ARG A 86 13.71 -7.03 3.09
C ARG A 86 13.29 -8.02 1.99
N ASN A 87 14.26 -8.66 1.37
CA ASN A 87 14.03 -9.66 0.34
C ASN A 87 13.90 -11.06 0.96
N LEU A 88 12.99 -11.87 0.41
CA LEU A 88 12.90 -13.30 0.68
C LEU A 88 13.46 -14.08 -0.51
N ILE A 89 14.39 -14.96 -0.25
CA ILE A 89 14.98 -15.87 -1.25
C ILE A 89 14.54 -17.28 -0.92
N PHE A 90 13.96 -17.95 -1.90
CA PHE A 90 13.45 -19.32 -1.81
C PHE A 90 14.35 -20.24 -2.64
N LYS A 91 14.95 -21.22 -1.99
CA LYS A 91 15.73 -22.29 -2.61
C LYS A 91 15.18 -23.63 -2.11
N ASP A 92 14.37 -24.27 -2.96
CA ASP A 92 13.70 -25.53 -2.69
C ASP A 92 12.91 -25.53 -1.35
N VAL A 93 12.20 -24.46 -1.08
CA VAL A 93 11.41 -24.31 0.15
C VAL A 93 10.15 -25.15 0.04
N PHE A 94 10.06 -26.19 0.88
CA PHE A 94 8.86 -27.03 0.96
C PHE A 94 7.81 -26.40 1.89
N VAL A 95 6.55 -26.44 1.46
CA VAL A 95 5.35 -26.17 2.26
C VAL A 95 4.28 -27.21 1.98
N SER A 96 3.53 -27.62 2.99
CA SER A 96 2.45 -28.61 2.86
C SER A 96 1.27 -28.05 2.06
N ASP A 97 0.38 -28.92 1.59
CA ASP A 97 -0.87 -28.53 0.92
C ASP A 97 -1.77 -27.66 1.80
N ASP A 98 -1.74 -27.86 3.12
CA ASP A 98 -2.52 -27.07 4.09
C ASP A 98 -2.01 -25.62 4.21
N SER A 99 -0.87 -25.29 3.61
CA SER A 99 -0.33 -23.93 3.58
C SER A 99 -1.06 -23.00 2.62
N ALA A 100 -2.02 -23.48 1.83
CA ALA A 100 -2.79 -22.67 0.89
C ALA A 100 -3.71 -21.68 1.61
N LEU A 101 -3.43 -20.38 1.44
CA LEU A 101 -4.23 -19.29 2.04
C LEU A 101 -5.53 -19.00 1.26
N MET A 102 -5.57 -19.45 0.01
CA MET A 102 -6.77 -19.37 -0.84
C MET A 102 -6.69 -20.39 -1.98
N PRO A 103 -7.82 -20.75 -2.61
CA PRO A 103 -7.83 -21.62 -3.78
C PRO A 103 -6.98 -21.06 -4.93
N GLN A 104 -6.35 -21.94 -5.68
CA GLN A 104 -5.51 -21.58 -6.83
C GLN A 104 -6.27 -20.73 -7.85
N GLY A 105 -5.61 -19.71 -8.38
CA GLY A 105 -6.14 -18.81 -9.41
C GLY A 105 -7.13 -17.73 -8.92
N ILE A 106 -7.58 -17.80 -7.67
CA ILE A 106 -8.60 -16.87 -7.14
C ILE A 106 -8.02 -15.47 -6.87
N TYR A 107 -6.74 -15.36 -6.55
CA TYR A 107 -6.13 -14.07 -6.17
C TYR A 107 -6.38 -12.95 -7.21
N PHE A 108 -6.12 -13.21 -8.49
CA PHE A 108 -6.32 -12.21 -9.54
C PHE A 108 -7.79 -11.88 -9.79
N GLN A 109 -8.67 -12.85 -9.60
CA GLN A 109 -10.12 -12.61 -9.68
C GLN A 109 -10.57 -11.69 -8.55
N ALA A 110 -10.15 -11.98 -7.32
CA ALA A 110 -10.44 -11.15 -6.15
C ALA A 110 -9.84 -9.74 -6.33
N ALA A 111 -8.59 -9.64 -6.77
CA ALA A 111 -7.92 -8.36 -7.01
C ALA A 111 -8.63 -7.48 -8.05
N SER A 112 -9.19 -8.09 -9.11
CA SER A 112 -9.89 -7.33 -10.15
C SER A 112 -11.34 -6.98 -9.79
N ARG A 113 -12.01 -7.83 -9.04
CA ARG A 113 -13.43 -7.66 -8.70
C ARG A 113 -13.66 -6.92 -7.38
N TRP A 114 -12.67 -6.93 -6.51
CA TRP A 114 -12.78 -6.40 -5.17
C TRP A 114 -11.63 -5.45 -4.81
N PRO A 115 -11.60 -4.23 -5.36
CA PRO A 115 -10.55 -3.26 -5.10
C PRO A 115 -10.46 -2.86 -3.62
N HIS A 116 -11.55 -2.96 -2.86
CA HIS A 116 -11.59 -2.66 -1.42
C HIS A 116 -10.60 -3.51 -0.60
N MET A 117 -10.25 -4.72 -1.07
CA MET A 117 -9.26 -5.58 -0.42
C MET A 117 -7.91 -4.89 -0.23
N PHE A 118 -7.55 -3.96 -1.11
CA PHE A 118 -6.27 -3.25 -1.06
C PHE A 118 -6.34 -1.91 -0.33
N MET A 119 -7.53 -1.49 0.12
CA MET A 119 -7.70 -0.28 0.92
C MET A 119 -7.25 -0.46 2.38
N THR A 120 -6.73 -1.63 2.75
CA THR A 120 -6.19 -1.90 4.09
C THR A 120 -5.02 -0.99 4.48
N LEU A 121 -4.31 -0.42 3.51
CA LEU A 121 -3.26 0.57 3.74
C LEU A 121 -3.80 1.99 3.94
N SER A 122 -5.01 2.29 3.49
CA SER A 122 -5.60 3.64 3.56
C SER A 122 -5.63 4.22 4.98
N PRO A 123 -6.03 3.49 6.04
CA PRO A 123 -6.03 4.02 7.41
C PRO A 123 -4.64 4.47 7.88
N THR A 124 -3.58 3.78 7.47
CA THR A 124 -2.20 4.17 7.80
C THR A 124 -1.87 5.55 7.24
N TYR A 125 -2.17 5.81 5.98
CA TYR A 125 -1.89 7.11 5.34
C TYR A 125 -2.85 8.21 5.82
N MET A 126 -4.08 7.88 6.15
CA MET A 126 -4.98 8.79 6.85
C MET A 126 -4.42 9.19 8.21
N GLY A 127 -3.86 8.24 8.97
CA GLY A 127 -3.20 8.49 10.25
C GLY A 127 -1.97 9.38 10.12
N ILE A 128 -1.16 9.20 9.08
CA ILE A 128 -0.01 10.08 8.77
C ILE A 128 -0.50 11.51 8.47
N ALA A 129 -1.53 11.66 7.66
CA ALA A 129 -2.12 12.96 7.33
C ALA A 129 -2.67 13.67 8.58
N GLN A 130 -3.42 12.95 9.41
CA GLN A 130 -3.96 13.46 10.66
C GLN A 130 -2.84 13.89 11.62
N ALA A 131 -1.82 13.06 11.82
CA ALA A 131 -0.69 13.38 12.69
C ALA A 131 0.08 14.63 12.21
N ALA A 132 0.26 14.79 10.90
CA ALA A 132 0.90 15.97 10.34
C ALA A 132 0.06 17.25 10.57
N TYR A 133 -1.26 17.15 10.42
CA TYR A 133 -2.19 18.24 10.71
C TYR A 133 -2.18 18.62 12.19
N ASP A 134 -2.36 17.64 13.08
CA ASP A 134 -2.41 17.87 14.54
C ASP A 134 -1.12 18.50 15.05
N PHE A 135 0.02 17.99 14.62
CA PHE A 135 1.32 18.59 14.93
C PHE A 135 1.41 20.04 14.45
N THR A 136 0.95 20.31 13.22
CA THR A 136 0.99 21.67 12.67
C THR A 136 0.14 22.64 13.49
N VAL A 137 -1.06 22.22 13.89
CA VAL A 137 -1.95 23.03 14.73
C VAL A 137 -1.29 23.32 16.08
N ALA A 138 -0.78 22.30 16.77
CA ALA A 138 -0.10 22.44 18.06
C ALA A 138 1.16 23.33 17.96
N TYR A 139 1.96 23.17 16.89
CA TYR A 139 3.13 23.97 16.62
C TYR A 139 2.79 25.46 16.43
N LEU A 140 1.76 25.78 15.65
CA LEU A 140 1.32 27.15 15.41
C LEU A 140 0.73 27.80 16.67
N ARG A 141 0.16 27.02 17.55
CA ARG A 141 -0.34 27.44 18.87
C ARG A 141 0.78 27.65 19.90
N GLY A 142 2.00 27.18 19.60
CA GLY A 142 3.14 27.25 20.51
C GLY A 142 3.09 26.23 21.65
N GLU A 143 2.46 25.09 21.39
CA GLU A 143 2.24 24.00 22.37
C GLU A 143 3.30 22.89 22.28
N ILE A 144 4.16 22.90 21.25
CA ILE A 144 5.21 21.89 21.08
C ILE A 144 6.45 22.25 21.92
N PRO A 145 6.86 21.41 22.90
CA PRO A 145 8.07 21.64 23.68
C PRO A 145 9.33 21.80 22.80
N GLY A 146 10.22 22.70 23.19
CA GLY A 146 11.51 22.93 22.49
C GLY A 146 11.42 23.76 21.20
N THR A 147 10.21 24.15 20.75
CA THR A 147 10.05 24.97 19.53
C THR A 147 9.94 26.46 19.80
N GLY A 148 10.06 26.88 21.05
CA GLY A 148 9.95 28.26 21.54
C GLY A 148 8.51 28.72 21.76
N PRO A 149 8.32 29.79 22.50
CA PRO A 149 6.98 30.26 22.95
C PRO A 149 6.22 31.03 21.86
N VAL A 150 6.73 31.12 20.65
CA VAL A 150 6.17 31.99 19.60
C VAL A 150 4.87 31.39 19.05
N LYS A 151 3.77 32.09 19.29
CA LYS A 151 2.45 31.75 18.73
C LYS A 151 2.32 32.30 17.32
N ARG A 152 2.38 31.41 16.33
CA ARG A 152 2.35 31.77 14.88
C ARG A 152 0.94 31.75 14.30
N ARG A 153 -0.06 31.41 15.10
CA ARG A 153 -1.47 31.23 14.69
C ARG A 153 -2.16 32.49 14.17
N GLN A 154 -1.59 33.67 14.46
CA GLN A 154 -2.16 34.96 14.01
C GLN A 154 -1.89 35.31 12.54
N PHE A 155 -0.96 34.61 11.88
CA PHE A 155 -0.62 34.89 10.51
C PHE A 155 -1.63 34.30 9.53
N ALA A 156 -2.26 35.17 8.69
CA ALA A 156 -3.30 34.75 7.74
C ALA A 156 -2.84 33.60 6.80
N THR A 157 -1.58 33.62 6.34
CA THR A 157 -1.04 32.56 5.49
C THR A 157 -0.98 31.20 6.21
N LYS A 158 -0.78 31.20 7.53
CA LYS A 158 -0.81 29.97 8.34
C LYS A 158 -2.24 29.47 8.54
N GLN A 159 -3.17 30.39 8.76
CA GLN A 159 -4.60 30.05 8.90
C GLN A 159 -5.14 29.43 7.61
N ILE A 160 -4.82 30.00 6.43
CA ILE A 160 -5.21 29.45 5.12
C ILE A 160 -4.63 28.03 4.94
N ALA A 161 -3.35 27.82 5.23
CA ALA A 161 -2.72 26.50 5.08
C ALA A 161 -3.36 25.44 6.00
N VAL A 162 -3.73 25.80 7.23
CA VAL A 162 -4.46 24.91 8.16
C VAL A 162 -5.84 24.57 7.59
N ALA A 163 -6.56 25.55 7.04
CA ALA A 163 -7.85 25.32 6.41
C ALA A 163 -7.77 24.40 5.19
N GLU A 164 -6.76 24.56 4.32
CA GLU A 164 -6.50 23.68 3.18
C GLU A 164 -6.24 22.24 3.63
N MET A 165 -5.43 22.05 4.65
CA MET A 165 -5.17 20.72 5.23
C MET A 165 -6.44 20.09 5.80
N PHE A 166 -7.27 20.88 6.51
CA PHE A 166 -8.54 20.40 7.06
C PHE A 166 -9.51 19.94 5.97
N VAL A 167 -9.67 20.72 4.89
CA VAL A 167 -10.50 20.34 3.75
C VAL A 167 -10.05 19.02 3.15
N LYS A 168 -8.74 18.83 2.97
CA LYS A 168 -8.18 17.56 2.45
C LYS A 168 -8.41 16.39 3.40
N LEU A 169 -8.33 16.59 4.71
CA LEU A 169 -8.66 15.55 5.70
C LEU A 169 -10.13 15.14 5.62
N GLU A 170 -11.04 16.09 5.51
CA GLU A 170 -12.47 15.79 5.38
C GLU A 170 -12.79 15.08 4.07
N GLN A 171 -12.18 15.48 2.95
CA GLN A 171 -12.29 14.75 1.69
C GLN A 171 -11.83 13.29 1.83
N THR A 172 -10.65 13.08 2.44
CA THR A 172 -10.07 11.77 2.67
C THR A 172 -10.98 10.91 3.54
N ARG A 173 -11.45 11.44 4.67
CA ARG A 173 -12.30 10.72 5.63
C ARG A 173 -13.64 10.31 5.00
N ASN A 174 -14.33 11.24 4.35
CA ASN A 174 -15.63 10.97 3.76
C ASN A 174 -15.55 9.95 2.60
N LEU A 175 -14.52 10.05 1.75
CA LEU A 175 -14.32 9.06 0.68
C LEU A 175 -13.99 7.68 1.23
N PHE A 176 -13.16 7.59 2.27
CA PHE A 176 -12.80 6.33 2.90
C PHE A 176 -14.03 5.65 3.54
N LEU A 177 -14.78 6.38 4.36
CA LEU A 177 -15.97 5.86 5.01
C LEU A 177 -17.01 5.39 3.98
N ARG A 178 -17.23 6.18 2.92
CA ARG A 178 -18.14 5.80 1.85
C ARG A 178 -17.67 4.55 1.11
N ALA A 179 -16.38 4.41 0.86
CA ALA A 179 -15.84 3.23 0.21
C ALA A 179 -15.99 1.97 1.09
N ILE A 180 -15.86 2.10 2.42
CA ILE A 180 -16.11 0.99 3.35
C ILE A 180 -17.58 0.59 3.35
N GLU A 181 -18.52 1.53 3.38
CA GLU A 181 -19.96 1.25 3.29
C GLU A 181 -20.32 0.51 2.00
N ASP A 182 -19.64 0.82 0.91
CA ASP A 182 -19.83 0.16 -0.38
C ASP A 182 -19.11 -1.22 -0.48
N ALA A 183 -18.26 -1.57 0.50
CA ALA A 183 -17.42 -2.77 0.43
C ALA A 183 -18.27 -4.05 0.51
N LYS A 184 -18.22 -4.84 -0.56
CA LYS A 184 -18.84 -6.16 -0.65
C LYS A 184 -18.14 -7.00 -1.70
N ILE A 185 -18.37 -8.29 -1.67
CA ILE A 185 -17.88 -9.20 -2.70
C ILE A 185 -18.59 -8.85 -4.02
N ASP A 186 -17.80 -8.73 -5.09
CA ASP A 186 -18.29 -8.39 -6.44
C ASP A 186 -19.14 -7.11 -6.48
N PRO A 187 -18.58 -5.95 -6.08
CA PRO A 187 -19.32 -4.70 -6.02
C PRO A 187 -19.65 -4.18 -7.43
N PRO A 188 -20.74 -3.42 -7.59
CA PRO A 188 -21.10 -2.82 -8.88
C PRO A 188 -20.01 -1.84 -9.35
N LYS A 189 -19.97 -1.55 -10.67
CA LYS A 189 -19.00 -0.64 -11.31
C LYS A 189 -18.86 0.67 -10.53
N SER A 190 -19.98 1.30 -10.16
CA SER A 190 -19.96 2.57 -9.42
C SER A 190 -19.23 2.49 -8.07
N SER A 191 -19.36 1.39 -7.33
CA SER A 191 -18.66 1.17 -6.05
C SER A 191 -17.15 0.91 -6.27
N ARG A 192 -16.80 0.17 -7.33
CA ARG A 192 -15.38 -0.03 -7.71
C ARG A 192 -14.70 1.30 -8.07
N LEU A 193 -15.38 2.13 -8.88
CA LEU A 193 -14.86 3.47 -9.24
C LEU A 193 -14.63 4.34 -8.01
N ARG A 194 -15.58 4.32 -7.05
CA ARG A 194 -15.39 5.05 -5.78
C ARG A 194 -14.22 4.53 -4.96
N ALA A 195 -13.99 3.21 -4.92
CA ALA A 195 -12.85 2.62 -4.22
C ALA A 195 -11.50 3.08 -4.82
N TYR A 196 -11.38 3.10 -6.16
CA TYR A 196 -10.17 3.64 -6.82
C TYR A 196 -9.99 5.13 -6.55
N ALA A 197 -11.06 5.91 -6.62
CA ALA A 197 -11.03 7.34 -6.32
C ALA A 197 -10.65 7.60 -4.86
N ALA A 198 -11.19 6.82 -3.91
CA ALA A 198 -10.84 6.91 -2.50
C ALA A 198 -9.37 6.58 -2.26
N GLN A 199 -8.87 5.46 -2.81
CA GLN A 199 -7.47 5.05 -2.67
C GLN A 199 -6.53 6.13 -3.21
N TYR A 200 -6.76 6.63 -4.41
CA TYR A 200 -5.98 7.71 -5.00
C TYR A 200 -5.98 8.97 -4.11
N THR A 201 -7.17 9.43 -3.73
CA THR A 201 -7.32 10.69 -2.97
C THR A 201 -6.69 10.58 -1.59
N ILE A 202 -6.82 9.46 -0.89
CA ILE A 202 -6.23 9.24 0.44
C ILE A 202 -4.71 9.34 0.37
N MET A 203 -4.10 8.65 -0.59
CA MET A 203 -2.64 8.61 -0.73
C MET A 203 -2.06 9.97 -1.14
N GLU A 204 -2.66 10.64 -2.11
CA GLU A 204 -2.20 11.96 -2.57
C GLU A 204 -2.46 13.04 -1.53
N ASN A 205 -3.62 13.05 -0.87
CA ASN A 205 -3.90 14.02 0.20
C ASN A 205 -2.97 13.83 1.40
N ALA A 206 -2.56 12.61 1.74
CA ALA A 206 -1.58 12.39 2.80
C ALA A 206 -0.25 13.08 2.48
N GLN A 207 0.24 12.94 1.25
CA GLN A 207 1.44 13.62 0.78
C GLN A 207 1.28 15.14 0.76
N ASP A 208 0.15 15.63 0.25
CA ASP A 208 -0.13 17.06 0.17
C ASP A 208 -0.22 17.72 1.55
N ILE A 209 -0.90 17.06 2.50
CA ILE A 209 -1.02 17.54 3.88
C ILE A 209 0.36 17.60 4.54
N ALA A 210 1.17 16.56 4.41
CA ALA A 210 2.52 16.52 4.97
C ALA A 210 3.42 17.62 4.35
N ARG A 211 3.32 17.86 3.04
CA ARG A 211 4.02 18.92 2.33
C ARG A 211 3.58 20.32 2.82
N LEU A 212 2.28 20.53 2.97
CA LEU A 212 1.74 21.79 3.50
C LEU A 212 2.19 22.00 4.96
N ALA A 213 2.19 20.96 5.78
CA ALA A 213 2.63 20.99 7.16
C ALA A 213 4.08 21.47 7.30
N ILE A 214 5.03 20.86 6.55
CA ILE A 214 6.45 21.28 6.54
C ILE A 214 6.58 22.74 6.11
N ARG A 215 5.96 23.14 5.00
CA ARG A 215 6.00 24.52 4.52
C ARG A 215 5.44 25.50 5.56
N THR A 216 4.39 25.11 6.25
CA THR A 216 3.69 25.95 7.22
C THR A 216 4.48 26.12 8.52
N CYS A 217 5.09 25.03 9.03
CA CYS A 217 5.92 25.07 10.23
C CYS A 217 7.31 25.69 9.96
N GLY A 218 7.82 25.60 8.73
CA GLY A 218 9.10 26.20 8.33
C GLY A 218 10.30 25.34 8.69
N GLY A 219 11.50 25.95 8.68
CA GLY A 219 12.78 25.24 8.74
C GLY A 219 12.98 24.27 9.90
N GLN A 220 12.45 24.58 11.08
CA GLN A 220 12.55 23.66 12.23
C GLN A 220 11.91 22.30 11.96
N SER A 221 10.86 22.26 11.15
CA SER A 221 10.13 21.02 10.86
C SER A 221 10.93 19.98 10.07
N MET A 222 12.10 20.37 9.53
CA MET A 222 13.03 19.46 8.86
C MET A 222 13.96 18.72 9.83
N LEU A 223 13.98 19.10 11.10
CA LEU A 223 14.82 18.47 12.11
C LEU A 223 14.28 17.10 12.51
N LYS A 224 15.17 16.10 12.59
CA LYS A 224 14.81 14.73 13.01
C LYS A 224 14.30 14.63 14.46
N SER A 225 14.49 15.67 15.26
CA SER A 225 13.91 15.79 16.61
C SER A 225 12.40 16.07 16.60
N LEU A 226 11.84 16.44 15.43
CA LEU A 226 10.40 16.70 15.24
C LEU A 226 9.82 15.68 14.25
N PRO A 227 8.53 15.36 14.36
CA PRO A 227 7.95 14.25 13.61
C PRO A 227 7.70 14.54 12.12
N LEU A 228 7.59 15.81 11.70
CA LEU A 228 7.12 16.16 10.36
C LEU A 228 8.04 15.69 9.24
N GLU A 229 9.36 15.70 9.42
CA GLU A 229 10.29 15.21 8.40
C GLU A 229 10.05 13.73 8.11
N ARG A 230 9.78 12.93 9.15
CA ARG A 230 9.45 11.51 9.01
C ARG A 230 8.07 11.32 8.38
N LEU A 231 7.04 12.02 8.88
CA LEU A 231 5.68 11.94 8.33
C LEU A 231 5.65 12.32 6.85
N TYR A 232 6.46 13.31 6.44
CA TYR A 232 6.58 13.71 5.03
C TYR A 232 7.17 12.60 4.16
N ARG A 233 8.25 11.96 4.63
CA ARG A 233 8.88 10.85 3.89
C ARG A 233 7.96 9.62 3.83
N ASP A 234 7.30 9.29 4.94
CA ASP A 234 6.39 8.16 5.02
C ASP A 234 5.16 8.37 4.12
N ALA A 235 4.56 9.57 4.14
CA ALA A 235 3.42 9.92 3.30
C ALA A 235 3.69 9.70 1.81
N ARG A 236 4.91 10.01 1.33
CA ARG A 236 5.25 9.87 -0.10
C ARG A 236 5.19 8.43 -0.58
N CYS A 237 5.34 7.45 0.29
CA CYS A 237 5.35 6.04 -0.09
C CYS A 237 3.95 5.53 -0.51
N GLY A 238 2.87 6.14 -0.04
CA GLY A 238 1.50 5.66 -0.26
C GLY A 238 1.12 5.50 -1.72
N SER A 239 1.32 6.54 -2.49
CA SER A 239 0.99 6.58 -3.93
C SER A 239 1.81 5.63 -4.79
N LEU A 240 2.87 5.04 -4.23
CA LEU A 240 3.79 4.12 -4.91
C LEU A 240 3.51 2.66 -4.58
N MET A 241 2.58 2.38 -3.67
CA MET A 241 2.32 1.02 -3.19
C MET A 241 1.49 0.22 -4.19
N LEU A 242 2.07 -0.89 -4.66
CA LEU A 242 1.33 -1.88 -5.43
C LEU A 242 0.31 -2.61 -4.51
N PRO A 243 -0.81 -3.06 -5.07
CA PRO A 243 -1.18 -3.11 -6.49
C PRO A 243 -1.85 -1.85 -7.04
N TRP A 244 -2.17 -0.87 -6.19
CA TRP A 244 -2.93 0.33 -6.57
C TRP A 244 -2.10 1.59 -6.32
N THR A 245 -1.12 1.83 -7.19
CA THR A 245 -0.43 3.13 -7.27
C THR A 245 -1.38 4.21 -7.75
N ALA A 246 -1.00 5.48 -7.60
CA ALA A 246 -1.77 6.59 -8.11
C ALA A 246 -2.12 6.42 -9.60
N GLU A 247 -1.13 6.04 -10.43
CA GLU A 247 -1.30 5.85 -11.87
C GLU A 247 -2.25 4.68 -12.19
N LEU A 248 -2.16 3.58 -11.45
CA LEU A 248 -3.05 2.43 -11.65
C LEU A 248 -4.49 2.73 -11.24
N CYS A 249 -4.70 3.52 -10.18
CA CYS A 249 -6.02 3.99 -9.82
C CYS A 249 -6.63 4.88 -10.91
N LEU A 250 -5.84 5.82 -11.44
CA LEU A 250 -6.28 6.73 -12.51
C LEU A 250 -6.54 5.97 -13.82
N ASP A 251 -5.67 5.02 -14.20
CA ASP A 251 -5.89 4.17 -15.39
C ASP A 251 -7.22 3.40 -15.26
N ARG A 252 -7.49 2.81 -14.11
CA ARG A 252 -8.75 2.09 -13.87
C ARG A 252 -9.96 3.01 -13.91
N LEU A 253 -9.88 4.17 -13.27
CA LEU A 253 -10.95 5.17 -13.31
C LEU A 253 -11.25 5.62 -14.74
N GLY A 254 -10.23 5.94 -15.53
CA GLY A 254 -10.38 6.33 -16.90
C GLY A 254 -10.99 5.24 -17.77
N ARG A 255 -10.40 4.04 -17.75
CA ARG A 255 -10.88 2.91 -18.55
C ARG A 255 -12.28 2.48 -18.20
N GLU A 256 -12.58 2.24 -16.93
CA GLU A 256 -13.90 1.78 -16.52
C GLU A 256 -14.98 2.87 -16.69
N THR A 257 -14.61 4.13 -16.82
CA THR A 257 -15.55 5.21 -17.17
C THR A 257 -15.84 5.26 -18.66
N LEU A 258 -14.82 5.06 -19.50
CA LEU A 258 -14.92 5.20 -20.96
C LEU A 258 -15.41 3.93 -21.67
N TYR A 259 -15.17 2.74 -21.11
CA TYR A 259 -15.48 1.48 -21.74
C TYR A 259 -16.45 0.64 -20.90
N GLU A 260 -17.34 -0.08 -21.59
CA GLU A 260 -18.12 -1.13 -20.98
C GLU A 260 -17.37 -2.46 -20.96
N ALA A 261 -17.85 -3.43 -20.17
CA ALA A 261 -17.20 -4.73 -20.02
C ALA A 261 -17.09 -5.47 -21.36
N GLY A 262 -15.86 -5.70 -21.83
CA GLY A 262 -15.58 -6.38 -23.09
C GLY A 262 -15.50 -5.48 -24.31
N GLU A 263 -15.80 -4.19 -24.17
CA GLU A 263 -15.65 -3.20 -25.24
C GLU A 263 -14.17 -2.97 -25.57
N LYS A 264 -13.87 -2.84 -26.85
CA LYS A 264 -12.54 -2.54 -27.38
C LYS A 264 -12.69 -1.60 -28.58
N ASP A 265 -11.70 -0.73 -28.75
CA ASP A 265 -11.56 0.00 -30.01
C ASP A 265 -11.17 -1.01 -31.13
N GLU A 266 -11.64 -0.77 -32.33
CA GLU A 266 -11.30 -1.59 -33.52
C GLU A 266 -9.84 -1.39 -33.93
#